data_360e0fd20d58c67ece3a570d15d71b71
#
_entry.id   360e0fd20d58c67ece3a570d15d71b71
#
_cell.length_a   1.000
_cell.length_b   1.000
_cell.length_c   1.000
_cell.angle_alpha   90.00
_cell.angle_beta   90.00
_cell.angle_gamma   90.00
#
_symmetry.space_group_name_H-M   'P 1'
#
loop_
_entity.id
_entity.type
_entity.pdbx_description
1 polymer ?
#
loop_
_entity_poly.entity_id
_entity_poly.type
_entity_poly.pdbx_seq_one_letter_code
_entity_poly.pdbx_strand_id
1 'polypeptide(L)'
;MTGVQTCALPISIPLANVVVMLATAPKSNAAHIAYERAMEDVKAGLGVDIPVHLRSPQFKGYRYPHDYPNHFVQQQYLPTDLVGRSYYEFGTSKTEQAAKAYYDMIRGKK
;
A
#
# COMPACT_ATOMS: atom_id res chain seq x y z
N MET A 1 31.79 13.07 5.07
CA MET A 1 31.16 11.95 4.32
C MET A 1 30.48 12.46 3.06
N THR A 2 31.22 12.49 1.97
CA THR A 2 30.75 13.01 0.69
C THR A 2 29.65 12.15 0.05
N GLY A 3 29.70 10.82 0.21
CA GLY A 3 28.69 9.91 -0.40
C GLY A 3 27.28 10.10 0.15
N VAL A 4 27.11 10.35 1.44
CA VAL A 4 25.81 10.60 2.07
C VAL A 4 25.23 11.94 1.60
N GLN A 5 26.05 12.99 1.50
CA GLN A 5 25.62 14.28 0.98
C GLN A 5 25.21 14.20 -0.49
N THR A 6 25.93 13.45 -1.31
CA THR A 6 25.61 13.26 -2.71
C THR A 6 24.28 12.55 -2.91
N CYS A 7 23.93 11.57 -2.06
CA CYS A 7 22.64 10.89 -2.08
C CYS A 7 21.50 11.78 -1.54
N ALA A 8 21.78 12.61 -0.52
CA ALA A 8 20.75 13.46 0.10
C ALA A 8 20.33 14.64 -0.79
N LEU A 9 21.23 15.26 -1.54
CA LEU A 9 20.94 16.40 -2.40
C LEU A 9 19.89 16.08 -3.48
N PRO A 10 19.96 14.94 -4.22
CA PRO A 10 18.93 14.59 -5.21
C PRO A 10 17.55 14.36 -4.65
N ILE A 11 17.42 13.99 -3.37
CA ILE A 11 16.12 13.71 -2.73
C ILE A 11 15.50 14.92 -2.04
N SER A 12 16.21 16.02 -1.89
CA SER A 12 15.71 17.21 -1.20
C SER A 12 14.49 17.83 -1.88
N ILE A 13 14.48 17.90 -3.20
CA ILE A 13 13.35 18.44 -3.97
C ILE A 13 12.12 17.52 -3.90
N PRO A 14 12.22 16.19 -4.13
CA PRO A 14 11.11 15.29 -3.87
C PRO A 14 10.57 15.33 -2.44
N LEU A 15 11.43 15.46 -1.43
CA LEU A 15 11.01 15.61 -0.04
C LEU A 15 10.22 16.91 0.18
N ALA A 16 10.67 18.02 -0.39
CA ALA A 16 9.95 19.29 -0.34
C ALA A 16 8.56 19.18 -0.97
N ASN A 17 8.45 18.47 -2.09
CA ASN A 17 7.17 18.20 -2.74
C ASN A 17 6.23 17.38 -1.85
N VAL A 18 6.73 16.36 -1.18
CA VAL A 18 5.96 15.57 -0.22
C VAL A 18 5.46 16.44 0.94
N VAL A 19 6.30 17.32 1.48
CA VAL A 19 5.90 18.26 2.55
C VAL A 19 4.74 19.15 2.09
N VAL A 20 4.81 19.70 0.89
CA VAL A 20 3.73 20.54 0.32
C VAL A 20 2.45 19.70 0.16
N MET A 21 2.56 18.50 -0.36
CA MET A 21 1.40 17.61 -0.54
C MET A 21 0.73 17.30 0.81
N LEU A 22 1.51 16.99 1.85
CA LEU A 22 0.99 16.70 3.19
C LEU A 22 0.36 17.95 3.82
N ALA A 23 0.98 19.12 3.64
CA ALA A 23 0.48 20.39 4.19
C ALA A 23 -0.83 20.83 3.56
N THR A 24 -1.05 20.52 2.29
CA THR A 24 -2.23 20.96 1.51
C THR A 24 -3.29 19.86 1.34
N ALA A 25 -2.99 18.63 1.75
CA ALA A 25 -3.92 17.51 1.62
C ALA A 25 -5.17 17.70 2.49
N PRO A 26 -6.34 17.24 2.02
CA PRO A 26 -7.53 17.18 2.88
C PRO A 26 -7.26 16.35 4.12
N LYS A 27 -7.80 16.79 5.25
CA LYS A 27 -7.68 16.03 6.51
C LYS A 27 -8.45 14.71 6.42
N SER A 28 -7.78 13.61 6.77
CA SER A 28 -8.37 12.28 6.85
C SER A 28 -7.64 11.46 7.90
N ASN A 29 -8.38 10.69 8.67
CA ASN A 29 -7.84 9.73 9.63
C ASN A 29 -7.88 8.29 9.11
N ALA A 30 -8.24 8.09 7.86
CA ALA A 30 -8.42 6.75 7.29
C ALA A 30 -7.15 5.89 7.38
N ALA A 31 -5.99 6.47 7.11
CA ALA A 31 -4.71 5.78 7.21
C ALA A 31 -4.35 5.43 8.66
N HIS A 32 -4.67 6.31 9.61
CA HIS A 32 -4.46 6.07 11.03
C HIS A 32 -5.30 4.88 11.52
N ILE A 33 -6.58 4.87 11.19
CA ILE A 33 -7.49 3.77 11.55
C ILE A 33 -7.03 2.45 10.91
N ALA A 34 -6.60 2.49 9.64
CA ALA A 34 -6.07 1.31 8.97
C ALA A 34 -4.84 0.74 9.69
N TYR A 35 -3.92 1.60 10.11
CA TYR A 35 -2.75 1.21 10.88
C TYR A 35 -3.13 0.56 12.21
N GLU A 36 -4.05 1.18 12.96
CA GLU A 36 -4.49 0.63 14.26
C GLU A 36 -5.11 -0.76 14.10
N ARG A 37 -6.00 -0.93 13.13
CA ARG A 37 -6.62 -2.24 12.83
C ARG A 37 -5.58 -3.31 12.47
N ALA A 38 -4.60 -2.95 11.64
CA ALA A 38 -3.52 -3.87 11.29
C ALA A 38 -2.66 -4.23 12.51
N MET A 39 -2.35 -3.26 13.36
CA MET A 39 -1.59 -3.50 14.58
C MET A 39 -2.33 -4.38 15.58
N GLU A 40 -3.65 -4.28 15.67
CA GLU A 40 -4.46 -5.18 16.51
C GLU A 40 -4.29 -6.63 16.06
N ASP A 41 -4.37 -6.90 14.76
CA ASP A 41 -4.17 -8.24 14.22
C ASP A 41 -2.74 -8.77 14.47
N VAL A 42 -1.73 -7.93 14.29
CA VAL A 42 -0.33 -8.29 14.58
C VAL A 42 -0.14 -8.61 16.07
N LYS A 43 -0.70 -7.81 16.96
CA LYS A 43 -0.64 -8.06 18.42
C LYS A 43 -1.39 -9.32 18.83
N ALA A 44 -2.43 -9.69 18.08
CA ALA A 44 -3.14 -10.95 18.28
C ALA A 44 -2.39 -12.17 17.73
N GLY A 45 -1.21 -11.99 17.14
CA GLY A 45 -0.37 -13.05 16.60
C GLY A 45 -0.75 -13.49 15.19
N LEU A 46 -1.57 -12.70 14.48
CA LEU A 46 -1.97 -12.99 13.11
C LEU A 46 -0.95 -12.44 12.09
N GLY A 47 -0.99 -12.95 10.88
CA GLY A 47 -0.19 -12.45 9.76
C GLY A 47 1.29 -12.82 9.80
N VAL A 48 1.66 -13.85 10.52
CA VAL A 48 3.07 -14.27 10.67
C VAL A 48 3.58 -14.99 9.43
N ASP A 49 2.73 -15.79 8.78
CA ASP A 49 3.13 -16.62 7.64
C ASP A 49 2.98 -15.87 6.31
N ILE A 50 4.09 -15.67 5.63
CA ILE A 50 4.10 -15.08 4.29
C ILE A 50 3.66 -16.13 3.27
N PRO A 51 2.72 -15.82 2.34
CA PRO A 51 2.35 -16.73 1.26
C PRO A 51 3.56 -17.25 0.48
N VAL A 52 3.56 -18.54 0.13
CA VAL A 52 4.73 -19.21 -0.48
C VAL A 52 5.22 -18.53 -1.74
N HIS A 53 4.30 -18.06 -2.60
CA HIS A 53 4.65 -17.38 -3.86
C HIS A 53 5.28 -15.99 -3.67
N LEU A 54 5.20 -15.42 -2.47
CA LEU A 54 5.85 -14.14 -2.11
C LEU A 54 7.19 -14.35 -1.39
N ARG A 55 7.58 -15.57 -1.09
CA ARG A 55 8.83 -15.86 -0.36
C ARG A 55 10.03 -15.84 -1.29
N SER A 56 11.00 -15.00 -0.96
CA SER A 56 12.32 -14.98 -1.59
C SER A 56 13.14 -16.24 -1.20
N PRO A 57 14.01 -16.75 -2.08
CA PRO A 57 14.29 -16.31 -3.46
C PRO A 57 13.43 -17.00 -4.53
N GLN A 58 12.56 -17.90 -4.13
CA GLN A 58 11.92 -18.80 -5.09
C GLN A 58 10.72 -18.21 -5.81
N PHE A 59 9.96 -17.33 -5.18
CA PHE A 59 8.76 -16.68 -5.73
C PHE A 59 7.86 -17.64 -6.52
N LYS A 60 7.70 -18.87 -6.03
CA LYS A 60 7.06 -19.95 -6.76
C LYS A 60 5.57 -19.68 -6.95
N GLY A 61 5.15 -19.52 -8.21
CA GLY A 61 3.77 -19.22 -8.55
C GLY A 61 3.42 -17.73 -8.48
N TYR A 62 4.40 -16.85 -8.24
CA TYR A 62 4.18 -15.41 -8.25
C TYR A 62 3.86 -14.90 -9.65
N ARG A 63 2.83 -14.09 -9.76
CA ARG A 63 2.46 -13.40 -10.98
C ARG A 63 2.87 -11.93 -10.87
N TYR A 64 3.72 -11.48 -11.79
CA TYR A 64 4.26 -10.12 -11.75
C TYR A 64 3.23 -9.12 -12.29
N PRO A 65 2.76 -8.16 -11.46
CA PRO A 65 1.66 -7.27 -11.86
C PRO A 65 1.92 -6.46 -13.13
N HIS A 66 3.18 -6.09 -13.40
CA HIS A 66 3.53 -5.31 -14.59
C HIS A 66 3.33 -6.06 -15.90
N ASP A 67 3.20 -7.39 -15.89
CA ASP A 67 2.88 -8.20 -17.06
C ASP A 67 1.38 -8.21 -17.39
N TYR A 68 0.57 -7.54 -16.56
CA TYR A 68 -0.89 -7.56 -16.67
C TYR A 68 -1.46 -6.15 -16.91
N PRO A 69 -2.67 -6.04 -17.53
CA PRO A 69 -3.32 -4.74 -17.73
C PRO A 69 -3.50 -3.95 -16.42
N ASN A 70 -3.32 -2.62 -16.50
CA ASN A 70 -3.37 -1.71 -15.35
C ASN A 70 -2.37 -2.05 -14.24
N HIS A 71 -1.33 -2.85 -14.54
CA HIS A 71 -0.34 -3.32 -13.58
C HIS A 71 -0.98 -3.98 -12.34
N PHE A 72 -2.07 -4.70 -12.58
CA PHE A 72 -2.83 -5.39 -11.55
C PHE A 72 -3.10 -6.84 -11.95
N VAL A 73 -2.93 -7.75 -10.99
CA VAL A 73 -3.28 -9.16 -11.12
C VAL A 73 -3.92 -9.63 -9.82
N GLN A 74 -5.00 -10.39 -9.95
CA GLN A 74 -5.67 -10.98 -8.80
C GLN A 74 -4.84 -12.15 -8.28
N GLN A 75 -4.23 -11.98 -7.11
CA GLN A 75 -3.51 -13.03 -6.37
C GLN A 75 -3.55 -12.75 -4.88
N GLN A 76 -3.23 -13.75 -4.08
CA GLN A 76 -3.20 -13.60 -2.63
C GLN A 76 -1.92 -12.91 -2.19
N TYR A 77 -2.04 -11.76 -1.53
CA TYR A 77 -0.93 -11.04 -0.90
C TYR A 77 -0.92 -11.18 0.61
N LEU A 78 -2.09 -11.31 1.22
CA LEU A 78 -2.20 -11.47 2.66
C LEU A 78 -1.92 -12.92 3.09
N PRO A 79 -1.36 -13.11 4.28
CA PRO A 79 -1.32 -14.43 4.93
C PRO A 79 -2.71 -15.06 4.98
N THR A 80 -2.75 -16.39 5.01
CA THR A 80 -4.01 -17.15 4.94
C THR A 80 -4.99 -16.78 6.05
N ASP A 81 -4.49 -16.51 7.24
CA ASP A 81 -5.30 -16.12 8.41
C ASP A 81 -5.86 -14.69 8.33
N LEU A 82 -5.37 -13.89 7.38
CA LEU A 82 -5.82 -12.52 7.13
C LEU A 82 -6.63 -12.36 5.84
N VAL A 83 -6.81 -13.43 5.07
CA VAL A 83 -7.58 -13.35 3.82
C VAL A 83 -9.00 -12.86 4.08
N GLY A 84 -9.45 -11.88 3.30
CA GLY A 84 -10.74 -11.23 3.48
C GLY A 84 -10.74 -10.03 4.43
N ARG A 85 -9.65 -9.77 5.13
CA ARG A 85 -9.51 -8.56 5.96
C ARG A 85 -9.34 -7.32 5.10
N SER A 86 -9.97 -6.25 5.52
CA SER A 86 -9.80 -4.91 4.94
C SER A 86 -9.45 -3.93 6.05
N TYR A 87 -8.31 -3.28 5.92
CA TYR A 87 -7.83 -2.33 6.93
C TYR A 87 -8.14 -0.89 6.58
N TYR A 88 -8.05 -0.56 5.29
CA TYR A 88 -8.24 0.80 4.82
C TYR A 88 -9.65 0.99 4.24
N GLU A 89 -10.33 2.01 4.72
CA GLU A 89 -11.60 2.48 4.16
C GLU A 89 -11.41 3.90 3.65
N PHE A 90 -11.78 4.13 2.40
CA PHE A 90 -11.66 5.45 1.78
C PHE A 90 -12.60 6.44 2.49
N GLY A 91 -12.07 7.61 2.84
CA GLY A 91 -12.86 8.68 3.40
C GLY A 91 -13.72 9.41 2.35
N THR A 92 -14.38 10.48 2.77
CA THR A 92 -15.36 11.19 1.96
C THR A 92 -14.79 12.34 1.13
N SER A 93 -13.50 12.65 1.26
CA SER A 93 -12.87 13.71 0.48
C SER A 93 -12.89 13.37 -1.02
N LYS A 94 -12.90 14.41 -1.87
CA LYS A 94 -12.87 14.21 -3.33
C LYS A 94 -11.66 13.37 -3.78
N THR A 95 -10.50 13.61 -3.17
CA THR A 95 -9.28 12.87 -3.47
C THR A 95 -9.42 11.40 -3.13
N GLU A 96 -9.96 11.07 -1.96
CA GLU A 96 -10.17 9.68 -1.54
C GLU A 96 -11.24 8.98 -2.38
N GLN A 97 -12.31 9.68 -2.75
CA GLN A 97 -13.35 9.13 -3.61
C GLN A 97 -12.83 8.88 -5.04
N ALA A 98 -11.98 9.75 -5.57
CA ALA A 98 -11.33 9.53 -6.86
C ALA A 98 -10.38 8.32 -6.81
N ALA A 99 -9.62 8.18 -5.75
CA ALA A 99 -8.74 7.04 -5.52
C ALA A 99 -9.54 5.73 -5.39
N LYS A 100 -10.68 5.78 -4.69
CA LYS A 100 -11.60 4.63 -4.59
C LYS A 100 -12.14 4.22 -5.94
N ALA A 101 -12.60 5.17 -6.75
CA ALA A 101 -13.13 4.89 -8.09
C ALA A 101 -12.08 4.22 -8.97
N TYR A 102 -10.85 4.71 -8.95
CA TYR A 102 -9.73 4.08 -9.68
C TYR A 102 -9.44 2.68 -9.16
N TYR A 103 -9.37 2.51 -7.84
CA TYR A 103 -9.13 1.22 -7.20
C TYR A 103 -10.20 0.17 -7.58
N ASP A 104 -11.46 0.57 -7.56
CA ASP A 104 -12.58 -0.31 -7.92
C ASP A 104 -12.54 -0.67 -9.42
N MET A 105 -12.18 0.31 -10.27
CA MET A 105 -12.05 0.09 -11.71
C MET A 105 -10.99 -0.97 -12.05
N ILE A 106 -9.78 -0.86 -11.50
CA ILE A 106 -8.69 -1.81 -11.80
C ILE A 106 -8.98 -3.21 -11.26
N ARG A 107 -9.81 -3.34 -10.24
CA ARG A 107 -10.23 -4.62 -9.66
C ARG A 107 -11.48 -5.21 -10.32
N GLY A 108 -12.05 -4.54 -11.30
CA GLY A 108 -13.27 -4.99 -11.97
C GLY A 108 -14.51 -4.95 -11.08
N LYS A 109 -14.49 -4.17 -10.01
CA LYS A 109 -15.69 -3.90 -9.19
C LYS A 109 -16.51 -2.81 -9.89
N LYS A 110 -17.77 -3.11 -10.17
CA LYS A 110 -18.73 -2.13 -10.69
C LYS A 110 -19.34 -1.32 -9.57
#